data_3c356a742582377953b9ccae95dba23f
#
_entry.id   3c356a742582377953b9ccae95dba23f
#
_cell.length_a   1.000
_cell.length_b   1.000
_cell.length_c   1.000
_cell.angle_alpha   90.00
_cell.angle_beta   90.00
_cell.angle_gamma   90.00
#
_symmetry.space_group_name_H-M   'P 1'
#
loop_
_entity.id
_entity.type
_entity.pdbx_description
1 polymer ?
#
loop_
_entity_poly.entity_id
_entity_poly.type
_entity_poly.pdbx_seq_one_letter_code
_entity_poly.pdbx_strand_id
1 'polypeptide(L)'
;MQTNLADFIRNTPDGDEADAILRKCVHCGFCTATCPTYQLLGDELDGPRGRIYLIKQMVEGAPVTRSTQQHLDRCLTCRSCETTCPSGVQYGRLVEIGRKHVEAQVERPAQQRLMRRVLASVVPNAALFSPMMRLGQHVRPLLPKRLRDKVPPRTRLLEWPHRTHPRKMLMLGGCVQPSMLPNINIATARVLDALGIETVVAPDAGCCGAIRLHLNYHDEALDDARRNIDAWWPHVEQGVEAIVMNASGCGATVLEYAHLLRDDPAYAEKAQRIVSLTRDISDVLLAFEAELATIARRRAIHTVAYHPPCTLQHGQQSRGKVERLLETLGIDVRLPADSHLCCGSAGTYSLTQPSLSYRLRKQKLLKLQALEPQMIVSGNIGCIAHLQSGTQVPVAHWVQLVEHLLYG
;
A
#
# COMPACT_ATOMS: atom_id res chain seq x y z
N MET A 1 22.54 -2.88 -18.08
CA MET A 1 22.61 -3.85 -19.20
C MET A 1 22.40 -3.10 -20.50
N GLN A 2 23.00 -3.54 -21.58
CA GLN A 2 22.72 -3.00 -22.92
C GLN A 2 21.38 -3.57 -23.41
N THR A 3 20.55 -2.76 -24.05
CA THR A 3 19.19 -3.12 -24.49
C THR A 3 19.03 -2.73 -25.97
N ASN A 4 18.33 -3.58 -26.73
CA ASN A 4 17.96 -3.31 -28.11
C ASN A 4 16.43 -3.47 -28.25
N LEU A 5 15.71 -2.37 -28.12
CA LEU A 5 14.25 -2.38 -28.10
C LEU A 5 13.64 -2.84 -29.43
N ALA A 6 12.67 -3.73 -29.37
CA ALA A 6 11.87 -4.16 -30.52
C ALA A 6 10.90 -3.06 -30.96
N ASP A 7 10.44 -3.16 -32.22
CA ASP A 7 9.65 -2.09 -32.87
C ASP A 7 8.33 -1.77 -32.15
N PHE A 8 7.69 -2.76 -31.47
CA PHE A 8 6.41 -2.55 -30.78
C PHE A 8 6.49 -1.61 -29.57
N ILE A 9 7.70 -1.37 -29.02
CA ILE A 9 7.91 -0.56 -27.83
C ILE A 9 8.96 0.56 -28.05
N ARG A 10 9.71 0.51 -29.17
CA ARG A 10 10.71 1.52 -29.52
C ARG A 10 10.03 2.86 -29.73
N ASN A 11 10.65 3.95 -29.25
CA ASN A 11 10.13 5.32 -29.32
C ASN A 11 8.76 5.50 -28.66
N THR A 12 8.48 4.70 -27.62
CA THR A 12 7.31 4.91 -26.75
C THR A 12 7.78 5.31 -25.34
N PRO A 13 6.95 6.04 -24.57
CA PRO A 13 7.30 6.39 -23.18
C PRO A 13 7.65 5.17 -22.32
N ASP A 14 6.92 4.07 -22.47
CA ASP A 14 7.20 2.81 -21.76
C ASP A 14 8.58 2.21 -22.19
N GLY A 15 8.91 2.29 -23.48
CA GLY A 15 10.18 1.78 -24.01
C GLY A 15 11.36 2.60 -23.51
N ASP A 16 11.27 3.92 -23.59
CA ASP A 16 12.33 4.82 -23.15
C ASP A 16 12.58 4.68 -21.65
N GLU A 17 11.53 4.57 -20.85
CA GLU A 17 11.65 4.34 -19.41
C GLU A 17 12.21 2.97 -19.08
N ALA A 18 11.75 1.91 -19.77
CA ALA A 18 12.28 0.56 -19.58
C ALA A 18 13.77 0.47 -19.94
N ASP A 19 14.20 1.06 -21.05
CA ASP A 19 15.61 1.11 -21.46
C ASP A 19 16.47 1.83 -20.42
N ALA A 20 16.02 3.00 -19.97
CA ALA A 20 16.72 3.79 -18.97
C ALA A 20 16.89 3.02 -17.64
N ILE A 21 15.87 2.29 -17.20
CA ILE A 21 15.93 1.47 -15.98
C ILE A 21 16.83 0.24 -16.17
N LEU A 22 16.69 -0.47 -17.31
CA LEU A 22 17.47 -1.66 -17.61
C LEU A 22 18.97 -1.34 -17.72
N ARG A 23 19.37 -0.19 -18.27
CA ARG A 23 20.76 0.25 -18.34
C ARG A 23 21.41 0.43 -16.97
N LYS A 24 20.64 0.80 -15.94
CA LYS A 24 21.15 0.92 -14.55
C LYS A 24 21.49 -0.45 -13.93
N CYS A 25 20.87 -1.54 -14.39
CA CYS A 25 21.05 -2.85 -13.77
C CYS A 25 22.38 -3.49 -14.19
N VAL A 26 23.25 -3.81 -13.22
CA VAL A 26 24.53 -4.50 -13.42
C VAL A 26 24.49 -5.98 -13.04
N HIS A 27 23.31 -6.54 -12.79
CA HIS A 27 23.06 -7.95 -12.43
C HIS A 27 23.82 -8.46 -11.19
N CYS A 28 24.19 -7.60 -10.24
CA CYS A 28 24.97 -7.96 -9.04
C CYS A 28 24.25 -8.95 -8.09
N GLY A 29 22.92 -9.03 -8.12
CA GLY A 29 22.13 -9.98 -7.31
C GLY A 29 21.78 -9.51 -5.90
N PHE A 30 22.21 -8.35 -5.41
CA PHE A 30 21.87 -7.87 -4.06
C PHE A 30 20.36 -7.81 -3.80
N CYS A 31 19.57 -7.54 -4.82
CA CYS A 31 18.12 -7.49 -4.73
C CYS A 31 17.45 -8.85 -4.41
N THR A 32 18.13 -9.98 -4.65
CA THR A 32 17.58 -11.31 -4.36
C THR A 32 17.50 -11.57 -2.86
N ALA A 33 18.46 -11.07 -2.08
CA ALA A 33 18.52 -11.24 -0.63
C ALA A 33 17.33 -10.60 0.09
N THR A 34 16.70 -9.56 -0.49
CA THR A 34 15.56 -8.86 0.11
C THR A 34 14.23 -9.19 -0.58
N CYS A 35 14.23 -10.12 -1.52
CA CYS A 35 13.00 -10.50 -2.23
C CYS A 35 12.26 -11.64 -1.51
N PRO A 36 11.04 -11.40 -0.99
CA PRO A 36 10.32 -12.42 -0.24
C PRO A 36 9.88 -13.60 -1.11
N THR A 37 9.61 -13.41 -2.39
CA THR A 37 9.24 -14.52 -3.30
C THR A 37 10.45 -15.36 -3.69
N TYR A 38 11.60 -14.75 -3.90
CA TYR A 38 12.84 -15.50 -4.11
C TYR A 38 13.22 -16.35 -2.88
N GLN A 39 13.19 -15.75 -1.70
CA GLN A 39 13.48 -16.48 -0.44
C GLN A 39 12.50 -17.64 -0.19
N LEU A 40 11.25 -17.48 -0.62
CA LEU A 40 10.21 -18.49 -0.43
C LEU A 40 10.28 -19.66 -1.41
N LEU A 41 10.69 -19.40 -2.65
CA LEU A 41 10.62 -20.35 -3.77
C LEU A 41 11.98 -20.88 -4.21
N GLY A 42 13.07 -20.13 -3.99
CA GLY A 42 14.41 -20.49 -4.47
C GLY A 42 14.58 -20.42 -5.99
N ASP A 43 13.60 -19.86 -6.70
CA ASP A 43 13.61 -19.74 -8.16
C ASP A 43 14.08 -18.34 -8.57
N GLU A 44 15.12 -18.29 -9.43
CA GLU A 44 15.70 -17.04 -9.93
C GLU A 44 14.67 -16.19 -10.67
N LEU A 45 13.75 -16.80 -11.45
CA LEU A 45 12.71 -16.11 -12.19
C LEU A 45 11.63 -15.52 -11.26
N ASP A 46 11.55 -15.97 -10.01
CA ASP A 46 10.71 -15.39 -8.97
C ASP A 46 11.45 -14.34 -8.12
N GLY A 47 12.69 -14.02 -8.49
CA GLY A 47 13.52 -12.93 -7.96
C GLY A 47 13.49 -11.67 -8.83
N PRO A 48 13.95 -10.51 -8.30
CA PRO A 48 13.97 -9.27 -9.08
C PRO A 48 14.90 -9.36 -10.28
N ARG A 49 16.07 -9.94 -10.12
CA ARG A 49 17.08 -10.09 -11.18
C ARG A 49 16.56 -10.92 -12.34
N GLY A 50 15.96 -12.07 -12.08
CA GLY A 50 15.35 -12.92 -13.10
C GLY A 50 14.17 -12.24 -13.80
N ARG A 51 13.30 -11.53 -13.03
CA ARG A 51 12.20 -10.76 -13.63
C ARG A 51 12.69 -9.61 -14.51
N ILE A 52 13.75 -8.90 -14.10
CA ILE A 52 14.41 -7.89 -14.94
C ILE A 52 14.86 -8.52 -16.26
N TYR A 53 15.45 -9.72 -16.21
CA TYR A 53 15.88 -10.43 -17.41
C TYR A 53 14.69 -10.84 -18.30
N LEU A 54 13.60 -11.35 -17.73
CA LEU A 54 12.38 -11.68 -18.47
C LEU A 54 11.79 -10.44 -19.17
N ILE A 55 11.74 -9.30 -18.48
CA ILE A 55 11.26 -8.04 -19.06
C ILE A 55 12.20 -7.56 -20.16
N LYS A 56 13.51 -7.64 -19.93
CA LYS A 56 14.51 -7.32 -20.98
C LYS A 56 14.27 -8.13 -22.25
N GLN A 57 14.16 -9.44 -22.13
CA GLN A 57 13.90 -10.32 -23.28
C GLN A 57 12.60 -9.92 -24.02
N MET A 58 11.53 -9.62 -23.27
CA MET A 58 10.25 -9.18 -23.83
C MET A 58 10.41 -7.88 -24.63
N VAL A 59 11.04 -6.84 -24.06
CA VAL A 59 11.18 -5.55 -24.75
C VAL A 59 12.15 -5.61 -25.93
N GLU A 60 12.98 -6.66 -26.01
CA GLU A 60 13.85 -6.98 -27.15
C GLU A 60 13.16 -7.89 -28.19
N GLY A 61 11.87 -8.21 -28.00
CA GLY A 61 11.06 -8.96 -28.97
C GLY A 61 11.08 -10.48 -28.80
N ALA A 62 11.63 -11.00 -27.71
CA ALA A 62 11.52 -12.43 -27.43
C ALA A 62 10.06 -12.83 -27.13
N PRO A 63 9.62 -14.04 -27.54
CA PRO A 63 8.25 -14.50 -27.29
C PRO A 63 7.90 -14.54 -25.81
N VAL A 64 6.77 -13.96 -25.45
CA VAL A 64 6.23 -13.97 -24.08
C VAL A 64 5.33 -15.18 -23.88
N THR A 65 5.50 -15.85 -22.75
CA THR A 65 4.75 -17.05 -22.40
C THR A 65 3.91 -16.88 -21.13
N ARG A 66 3.03 -17.84 -20.89
CA ARG A 66 2.30 -17.90 -19.59
C ARG A 66 3.24 -18.06 -18.40
N SER A 67 4.40 -18.69 -18.57
CA SER A 67 5.42 -18.77 -17.52
C SER A 67 5.94 -17.39 -17.18
N THR A 68 6.27 -16.56 -18.19
CA THR A 68 6.66 -15.16 -17.99
C THR A 68 5.60 -14.39 -17.22
N GLN A 69 4.32 -14.49 -17.66
CA GLN A 69 3.19 -13.87 -16.98
C GLN A 69 3.09 -14.30 -15.51
N GLN A 70 3.26 -15.59 -15.23
CA GLN A 70 3.19 -16.14 -13.88
C GLN A 70 4.30 -15.61 -12.97
N HIS A 71 5.55 -15.54 -13.44
CA HIS A 71 6.66 -15.02 -12.66
C HIS A 71 6.49 -13.53 -12.35
N LEU A 72 5.99 -12.72 -13.30
CA LEU A 72 5.68 -11.31 -13.03
C LEU A 72 4.49 -11.17 -12.07
N ASP A 73 3.45 -11.99 -12.17
CA ASP A 73 2.29 -11.98 -11.27
C ASP A 73 2.64 -12.36 -9.82
N ARG A 74 3.66 -13.17 -9.61
CA ARG A 74 4.15 -13.54 -8.27
C ARG A 74 4.91 -12.42 -7.58
N CYS A 75 5.26 -11.33 -8.26
CA CYS A 75 5.86 -10.18 -7.62
C CYS A 75 4.84 -9.44 -6.74
N LEU A 76 5.22 -9.18 -5.48
CA LEU A 76 4.41 -8.43 -4.50
C LEU A 76 4.41 -6.92 -4.71
N THR A 77 5.23 -6.41 -5.62
CA THR A 77 5.46 -4.96 -5.82
C THR A 77 5.83 -4.24 -4.50
N CYS A 78 6.54 -4.95 -3.61
CA CYS A 78 6.93 -4.43 -2.30
C CYS A 78 8.10 -3.43 -2.33
N ARG A 79 8.81 -3.34 -3.45
CA ARG A 79 9.95 -2.43 -3.74
C ARG A 79 11.15 -2.58 -2.78
N SER A 80 11.22 -3.65 -1.97
CA SER A 80 12.37 -3.92 -1.09
C SER A 80 13.68 -4.06 -1.87
N CYS A 81 13.60 -4.59 -3.09
CA CYS A 81 14.72 -4.70 -4.01
C CYS A 81 15.26 -3.35 -4.51
N GLU A 82 14.44 -2.30 -4.55
CA GLU A 82 14.88 -0.94 -4.92
C GLU A 82 15.76 -0.32 -3.84
N THR A 83 15.31 -0.40 -2.59
CA THR A 83 16.05 0.17 -1.46
C THR A 83 17.36 -0.54 -1.16
N THR A 84 17.53 -1.76 -1.67
CA THR A 84 18.76 -2.54 -1.55
C THR A 84 19.69 -2.34 -2.76
N CYS A 85 19.17 -1.80 -3.87
CA CYS A 85 19.92 -1.69 -5.10
C CYS A 85 20.94 -0.54 -5.06
N PRO A 86 22.26 -0.80 -5.13
CA PRO A 86 23.27 0.25 -5.14
C PRO A 86 23.26 1.08 -6.43
N SER A 87 22.71 0.52 -7.53
CA SER A 87 22.63 1.19 -8.84
C SER A 87 21.33 1.96 -9.05
N GLY A 88 20.43 2.02 -8.06
CA GLY A 88 19.20 2.79 -8.14
C GLY A 88 18.22 2.32 -9.22
N VAL A 89 18.09 1.00 -9.42
CA VAL A 89 17.14 0.42 -10.38
C VAL A 89 15.71 0.62 -9.86
N GLN A 90 14.87 1.34 -10.59
CA GLN A 90 13.47 1.59 -10.30
C GLN A 90 12.62 0.38 -10.74
N TYR A 91 12.78 -0.73 -10.02
CA TYR A 91 12.20 -2.01 -10.38
C TYR A 91 10.66 -1.99 -10.38
N GLY A 92 10.02 -1.22 -9.49
CA GLY A 92 8.56 -1.09 -9.42
C GLY A 92 7.96 -0.65 -10.76
N ARG A 93 8.53 0.39 -11.36
CA ARG A 93 8.14 0.90 -12.68
C ARG A 93 8.40 -0.12 -13.78
N LEU A 94 9.57 -0.73 -13.76
CA LEU A 94 9.92 -1.75 -14.74
C LEU A 94 8.97 -2.95 -14.74
N VAL A 95 8.56 -3.43 -13.54
CA VAL A 95 7.62 -4.56 -13.45
C VAL A 95 6.20 -4.18 -13.86
N GLU A 96 5.80 -2.93 -13.69
CA GLU A 96 4.50 -2.41 -14.16
C GLU A 96 4.47 -2.36 -15.70
N ILE A 97 5.51 -1.80 -16.33
CA ILE A 97 5.68 -1.85 -17.79
C ILE A 97 5.67 -3.30 -18.29
N GLY A 98 6.45 -4.18 -17.64
CA GLY A 98 6.51 -5.60 -17.98
C GLY A 98 5.14 -6.28 -17.91
N ARG A 99 4.36 -6.06 -16.84
CA ARG A 99 3.02 -6.63 -16.69
C ARG A 99 2.04 -6.10 -17.74
N LYS A 100 2.06 -4.81 -18.04
CA LYS A 100 1.23 -4.17 -19.06
C LYS A 100 1.43 -4.82 -20.43
N HIS A 101 2.67 -4.96 -20.86
CA HIS A 101 2.98 -5.54 -22.18
C HIS A 101 2.80 -7.07 -22.24
N VAL A 102 3.07 -7.78 -21.14
CA VAL A 102 2.77 -9.23 -21.05
C VAL A 102 1.26 -9.50 -21.10
N GLU A 103 0.46 -8.67 -20.44
CA GLU A 103 -1.00 -8.80 -20.45
C GLU A 103 -1.60 -8.61 -21.85
N ALA A 104 -1.00 -7.72 -22.65
CA ALA A 104 -1.40 -7.48 -24.04
C ALA A 104 -1.04 -8.64 -24.98
N GLN A 105 -0.02 -9.43 -24.66
CA GLN A 105 0.50 -10.51 -25.52
C GLN A 105 0.03 -11.91 -25.10
N VAL A 106 -0.28 -12.12 -23.82
CA VAL A 106 -0.62 -13.44 -23.26
C VAL A 106 -2.00 -13.43 -22.66
N GLU A 107 -2.92 -14.15 -23.29
CA GLU A 107 -4.30 -14.24 -22.81
C GLU A 107 -4.39 -15.04 -21.50
N ARG A 108 -5.09 -14.49 -20.50
CA ARG A 108 -5.36 -15.17 -19.22
C ARG A 108 -6.51 -16.18 -19.34
N PRO A 109 -6.53 -17.24 -18.50
CA PRO A 109 -7.71 -18.09 -18.37
C PRO A 109 -8.95 -17.25 -18.02
N ALA A 110 -10.09 -17.62 -18.58
CA ALA A 110 -11.34 -16.90 -18.38
C ALA A 110 -11.70 -16.67 -16.91
N GLN A 111 -11.47 -17.67 -16.04
CA GLN A 111 -11.71 -17.54 -14.59
C GLN A 111 -10.83 -16.46 -13.93
N GLN A 112 -9.54 -16.39 -14.27
CA GLN A 112 -8.64 -15.39 -13.73
C GLN A 112 -9.02 -13.99 -14.25
N ARG A 113 -9.37 -13.89 -15.52
CA ARG A 113 -9.83 -12.65 -16.16
C ARG A 113 -11.10 -12.12 -15.50
N LEU A 114 -12.10 -13.00 -15.30
CA LEU A 114 -13.33 -12.63 -14.60
C LEU A 114 -13.08 -12.19 -13.15
N MET A 115 -12.27 -12.95 -12.40
CA MET A 115 -11.92 -12.60 -11.02
C MET A 115 -11.24 -11.22 -10.94
N ARG A 116 -10.25 -10.95 -11.81
CA ARG A 116 -9.57 -9.64 -11.86
C ARG A 116 -10.53 -8.52 -12.21
N ARG A 117 -11.42 -8.73 -13.19
CA ARG A 117 -12.46 -7.76 -13.58
C ARG A 117 -13.40 -7.44 -12.41
N VAL A 118 -13.90 -8.45 -11.73
CA VAL A 118 -14.77 -8.26 -10.54
C VAL A 118 -14.03 -7.49 -9.45
N LEU A 119 -12.78 -7.85 -9.15
CA LEU A 119 -11.98 -7.14 -8.15
C LEU A 119 -11.74 -5.68 -8.54
N ALA A 120 -11.38 -5.41 -9.80
CA ALA A 120 -11.13 -4.05 -10.30
C ALA A 120 -12.39 -3.16 -10.33
N SER A 121 -13.58 -3.77 -10.47
CA SER A 121 -14.85 -3.03 -10.54
C SER A 121 -15.51 -2.85 -9.18
N VAL A 122 -15.47 -3.87 -8.32
CA VAL A 122 -16.21 -3.88 -7.05
C VAL A 122 -15.43 -3.23 -5.91
N VAL A 123 -14.16 -3.61 -5.74
CA VAL A 123 -13.39 -3.20 -4.55
C VAL A 123 -13.08 -1.69 -4.52
N PRO A 124 -12.73 -1.03 -5.64
CA PRO A 124 -12.54 0.42 -5.66
C PRO A 124 -13.83 1.23 -5.52
N ASN A 125 -14.97 0.62 -5.78
CA ASN A 125 -16.27 1.29 -5.74
C ASN A 125 -16.92 1.13 -4.37
N ALA A 126 -16.88 2.19 -3.55
CA ALA A 126 -17.43 2.17 -2.19
C ALA A 126 -18.95 1.88 -2.17
N ALA A 127 -19.70 2.32 -3.20
CA ALA A 127 -21.13 2.07 -3.29
C ALA A 127 -21.47 0.57 -3.49
N LEU A 128 -20.57 -0.19 -4.12
CA LEU A 128 -20.70 -1.64 -4.29
C LEU A 128 -20.05 -2.40 -3.12
N PHE A 129 -18.85 -1.99 -2.73
CA PHE A 129 -18.07 -2.72 -1.72
C PHE A 129 -18.67 -2.63 -0.32
N SER A 130 -19.16 -1.44 0.09
CA SER A 130 -19.65 -1.22 1.45
C SER A 130 -20.88 -2.08 1.81
N PRO A 131 -21.94 -2.16 0.97
CA PRO A 131 -23.07 -3.04 1.24
C PRO A 131 -22.66 -4.52 1.28
N MET A 132 -21.79 -4.96 0.35
CA MET A 132 -21.31 -6.34 0.33
C MET A 132 -20.50 -6.67 1.59
N MET A 133 -19.63 -5.77 2.04
CA MET A 133 -18.86 -5.95 3.27
C MET A 133 -19.76 -6.00 4.49
N ARG A 134 -20.76 -5.10 4.60
CA ARG A 134 -21.73 -5.09 5.70
C ARG A 134 -22.54 -6.39 5.75
N LEU A 135 -23.00 -6.88 4.60
CA LEU A 135 -23.67 -8.18 4.51
C LEU A 135 -22.74 -9.31 4.95
N GLY A 136 -21.51 -9.33 4.42
CA GLY A 136 -20.50 -10.31 4.82
C GLY A 136 -20.20 -10.31 6.33
N GLN A 137 -20.17 -9.14 6.95
CA GLN A 137 -19.99 -9.00 8.40
C GLN A 137 -21.19 -9.55 9.19
N HIS A 138 -22.42 -9.42 8.69
CA HIS A 138 -23.61 -9.98 9.34
C HIS A 138 -23.59 -11.52 9.29
N VAL A 139 -23.30 -12.09 8.13
CA VAL A 139 -23.29 -13.53 7.93
C VAL A 139 -21.94 -14.17 8.26
N ARG A 140 -21.01 -13.43 8.82
CA ARG A 140 -19.62 -13.86 9.09
C ARG A 140 -19.50 -15.20 9.81
N PRO A 141 -20.33 -15.52 10.84
CA PRO A 141 -20.26 -16.82 11.50
C PRO A 141 -20.54 -18.01 10.57
N LEU A 142 -21.34 -17.80 9.52
CA LEU A 142 -21.73 -18.82 8.55
C LEU A 142 -20.74 -18.95 7.39
N LEU A 143 -19.79 -18.01 7.24
CA LEU A 143 -18.85 -18.02 6.13
C LEU A 143 -17.80 -19.12 6.30
N PRO A 144 -17.43 -19.84 5.20
CA PRO A 144 -16.26 -20.70 5.20
C PRO A 144 -15.02 -19.95 5.66
N LYS A 145 -14.10 -20.63 6.36
CA LYS A 145 -12.90 -20.02 6.95
C LYS A 145 -12.15 -19.08 5.98
N ARG A 146 -11.98 -19.50 4.72
CA ARG A 146 -11.28 -18.70 3.70
C ARG A 146 -11.93 -17.34 3.44
N LEU A 147 -13.25 -17.25 3.43
CA LEU A 147 -13.99 -16.00 3.27
C LEU A 147 -14.07 -15.24 4.57
N ARG A 148 -14.34 -15.93 5.68
CA ARG A 148 -14.38 -15.32 7.03
C ARG A 148 -13.08 -14.61 7.37
N ASP A 149 -11.93 -15.13 6.96
CA ASP A 149 -10.61 -14.52 7.16
C ASP A 149 -10.43 -13.20 6.38
N LYS A 150 -11.27 -12.93 5.37
CA LYS A 150 -11.26 -11.67 4.59
C LYS A 150 -12.28 -10.65 5.06
N VAL A 151 -13.22 -11.05 5.91
CA VAL A 151 -14.28 -10.20 6.43
C VAL A 151 -14.02 -9.95 7.91
N PRO A 152 -13.51 -8.76 8.30
CA PRO A 152 -13.30 -8.43 9.71
C PRO A 152 -14.63 -8.38 10.46
N PRO A 153 -14.64 -8.66 11.78
CA PRO A 153 -15.84 -8.49 12.58
C PRO A 153 -16.26 -7.02 12.61
N ARG A 154 -17.54 -6.77 12.88
CA ARG A 154 -18.01 -5.42 13.19
C ARG A 154 -17.38 -4.92 14.48
N THR A 155 -16.93 -3.66 14.44
CA THR A 155 -16.43 -2.96 15.61
C THR A 155 -17.37 -1.82 16.00
N ARG A 156 -17.42 -1.49 17.29
CA ARG A 156 -18.08 -0.27 17.74
C ARG A 156 -17.35 0.93 17.14
N LEU A 157 -18.11 1.84 16.53
CA LEU A 157 -17.56 3.04 15.95
C LEU A 157 -17.15 4.02 17.04
N LEU A 158 -15.99 4.60 16.89
CA LEU A 158 -15.62 5.83 17.58
C LEU A 158 -16.45 6.99 17.01
N GLU A 159 -16.55 8.06 17.75
CA GLU A 159 -17.23 9.27 17.32
C GLU A 159 -16.26 10.15 16.50
N TRP A 160 -16.72 10.66 15.36
CA TRP A 160 -15.96 11.61 14.56
C TRP A 160 -15.89 12.96 15.29
N PRO A 161 -14.73 13.65 15.32
CA PRO A 161 -14.65 14.95 15.97
C PRO A 161 -15.49 16.00 15.24
N HIS A 162 -16.17 16.86 16.02
CA HIS A 162 -17.07 17.90 15.49
C HIS A 162 -16.48 19.32 15.64
N ARG A 163 -15.27 19.44 16.19
CA ARG A 163 -14.64 20.75 16.39
C ARG A 163 -14.14 21.29 15.05
N THR A 164 -14.27 22.60 14.86
CA THR A 164 -13.70 23.31 13.74
C THR A 164 -12.39 23.97 14.18
N HIS A 165 -11.40 23.92 13.32
CA HIS A 165 -10.09 24.50 13.58
C HIS A 165 -9.63 25.40 12.42
N PRO A 166 -8.82 26.43 12.69
CA PRO A 166 -8.24 27.26 11.62
C PRO A 166 -7.33 26.47 10.69
N ARG A 167 -6.61 25.51 11.25
CA ARG A 167 -5.73 24.61 10.50
C ARG A 167 -6.52 23.45 9.94
N LYS A 168 -6.35 23.17 8.64
CA LYS A 168 -7.08 22.10 7.94
C LYS A 168 -6.16 21.21 7.17
N MET A 169 -6.40 19.91 7.25
CA MET A 169 -5.75 18.90 6.41
C MET A 169 -6.80 18.03 5.71
N LEU A 170 -6.58 17.75 4.45
CA LEU A 170 -7.37 16.73 3.75
C LEU A 170 -6.93 15.34 4.20
N MET A 171 -7.86 14.40 4.21
CA MET A 171 -7.56 12.98 4.38
C MET A 171 -8.24 12.17 3.29
N LEU A 172 -7.51 11.22 2.69
CA LEU A 172 -8.11 10.23 1.80
C LEU A 172 -8.94 9.24 2.62
N GLY A 173 -10.26 9.24 2.43
CA GLY A 173 -11.15 8.27 3.08
C GLY A 173 -10.84 6.81 2.68
N GLY A 174 -10.44 6.61 1.42
CA GLY A 174 -10.11 5.29 0.86
C GLY A 174 -11.35 4.49 0.43
N CYS A 175 -11.10 3.35 -0.21
CA CYS A 175 -12.17 2.48 -0.75
C CYS A 175 -12.60 1.38 0.24
N VAL A 176 -11.65 0.62 0.80
CA VAL A 176 -11.93 -0.55 1.66
C VAL A 176 -11.93 -0.20 3.15
N GLN A 177 -11.11 0.75 3.57
CA GLN A 177 -10.87 1.09 4.98
C GLN A 177 -12.14 1.55 5.71
N PRO A 178 -13.00 2.43 5.13
CA PRO A 178 -14.24 2.86 5.80
C PRO A 178 -15.23 1.74 6.07
N SER A 179 -15.18 0.66 5.27
CA SER A 179 -16.11 -0.47 5.40
C SER A 179 -15.54 -1.61 6.25
N MET A 180 -14.23 -1.81 6.23
CA MET A 180 -13.58 -2.91 6.93
C MET A 180 -13.15 -2.53 8.35
N LEU A 181 -12.45 -1.40 8.52
CA LEU A 181 -11.87 -0.92 9.77
C LEU A 181 -12.04 0.61 9.89
N PRO A 182 -13.29 1.11 9.99
CA PRO A 182 -13.62 2.55 9.95
C PRO A 182 -12.91 3.36 11.05
N ASN A 183 -12.62 2.75 12.19
CA ASN A 183 -11.99 3.43 13.31
C ASN A 183 -10.55 3.90 13.02
N ILE A 184 -9.91 3.43 11.94
CA ILE A 184 -8.61 3.97 11.52
C ILE A 184 -8.75 5.43 11.10
N ASN A 185 -9.74 5.75 10.24
CA ASN A 185 -10.00 7.12 9.80
C ASN A 185 -10.45 8.00 10.98
N ILE A 186 -11.34 7.48 11.82
CA ILE A 186 -11.87 8.23 12.96
C ILE A 186 -10.75 8.51 13.98
N ALA A 187 -9.91 7.53 14.30
CA ALA A 187 -8.76 7.72 15.18
C ALA A 187 -7.77 8.75 14.62
N THR A 188 -7.51 8.72 13.29
CA THR A 188 -6.68 9.72 12.64
C THR A 188 -7.26 11.12 12.83
N ALA A 189 -8.55 11.30 12.56
CA ALA A 189 -9.22 12.60 12.73
C ALA A 189 -9.21 13.06 14.19
N ARG A 190 -9.43 12.17 15.16
CA ARG A 190 -9.40 12.50 16.59
C ARG A 190 -8.01 12.91 17.09
N VAL A 191 -6.96 12.24 16.61
CA VAL A 191 -5.59 12.62 16.94
C VAL A 191 -5.24 14.00 16.37
N LEU A 192 -5.65 14.28 15.12
CA LEU A 192 -5.45 15.61 14.52
C LEU A 192 -6.28 16.69 15.22
N ASP A 193 -7.53 16.38 15.62
CA ASP A 193 -8.38 17.30 16.41
C ASP A 193 -7.75 17.67 17.75
N ALA A 194 -7.11 16.72 18.44
CA ALA A 194 -6.37 16.99 19.68
C ALA A 194 -5.20 17.95 19.48
N LEU A 195 -4.66 18.05 18.26
CA LEU A 195 -3.58 18.95 17.85
C LEU A 195 -4.10 20.26 17.22
N GLY A 196 -5.41 20.54 17.31
CA GLY A 196 -6.01 21.74 16.73
C GLY A 196 -6.07 21.74 15.21
N ILE A 197 -6.17 20.57 14.58
CA ILE A 197 -6.24 20.41 13.13
C ILE A 197 -7.55 19.76 12.73
N GLU A 198 -8.34 20.46 11.90
CA GLU A 198 -9.57 19.92 11.32
C GLU A 198 -9.25 18.96 10.17
N THR A 199 -9.81 17.76 10.24
CA THR A 199 -9.69 16.76 9.16
C THR A 199 -10.86 16.88 8.19
N VAL A 200 -10.55 17.21 6.95
CA VAL A 200 -11.53 17.30 5.85
C VAL A 200 -11.45 16.04 4.99
N VAL A 201 -12.59 15.42 4.72
CA VAL A 201 -12.71 14.31 3.76
C VAL A 201 -13.55 14.80 2.60
N ALA A 202 -12.95 14.93 1.41
CA ALA A 202 -13.68 15.33 0.21
C ALA A 202 -14.63 14.21 -0.22
N PRO A 203 -15.94 14.46 -0.36
CA PRO A 203 -16.95 13.41 -0.59
C PRO A 203 -16.78 12.70 -1.94
N ASP A 204 -16.28 13.41 -2.96
CA ASP A 204 -16.09 12.90 -4.30
C ASP A 204 -14.75 12.14 -4.49
N ALA A 205 -13.85 12.20 -3.50
CA ALA A 205 -12.64 11.40 -3.50
C ALA A 205 -12.97 9.92 -3.23
N GLY A 206 -12.19 9.03 -3.83
CA GLY A 206 -12.48 7.59 -3.76
C GLY A 206 -11.22 6.73 -3.61
N CYS A 207 -11.14 5.68 -4.42
CA CYS A 207 -9.96 4.82 -4.47
C CYS A 207 -8.74 5.58 -4.97
N CYS A 208 -7.55 5.26 -4.40
CA CYS A 208 -6.28 5.80 -4.89
C CYS A 208 -5.83 5.25 -6.25
N GLY A 209 -6.53 4.26 -6.81
CA GLY A 209 -6.15 3.61 -8.09
C GLY A 209 -5.26 2.36 -7.93
N ALA A 210 -4.63 2.14 -6.76
CA ALA A 210 -3.67 1.04 -6.55
C ALA A 210 -4.20 -0.34 -6.95
N ILE A 211 -5.46 -0.65 -6.63
CA ILE A 211 -6.08 -1.95 -6.94
C ILE A 211 -6.13 -2.18 -8.45
N ARG A 212 -6.53 -1.16 -9.20
CA ARG A 212 -6.63 -1.21 -10.66
C ARG A 212 -5.25 -1.31 -11.30
N LEU A 213 -4.26 -0.51 -10.87
CA LEU A 213 -2.88 -0.61 -11.33
C LEU A 213 -2.31 -2.03 -11.14
N HIS A 214 -2.46 -2.62 -9.95
CA HIS A 214 -1.97 -3.97 -9.65
C HIS A 214 -2.69 -5.08 -10.43
N LEU A 215 -3.87 -4.79 -10.96
CA LEU A 215 -4.64 -5.70 -11.79
C LEU A 215 -4.51 -5.42 -13.30
N ASN A 216 -3.65 -4.46 -13.70
CA ASN A 216 -3.39 -4.00 -15.07
C ASN A 216 -4.59 -3.28 -15.74
N TYR A 217 -5.43 -2.61 -14.96
CA TYR A 217 -6.48 -1.69 -15.42
C TYR A 217 -5.97 -0.25 -15.33
N HIS A 218 -5.02 0.09 -16.23
CA HIS A 218 -4.26 1.34 -16.15
C HIS A 218 -5.14 2.57 -16.38
N ASP A 219 -5.99 2.56 -17.42
CA ASP A 219 -6.84 3.70 -17.76
C ASP A 219 -7.82 4.03 -16.63
N GLU A 220 -8.48 3.00 -16.08
CA GLU A 220 -9.39 3.17 -14.95
C GLU A 220 -8.66 3.60 -13.66
N ALA A 221 -7.38 3.29 -13.53
CA ALA A 221 -6.56 3.77 -12.40
C ALA A 221 -6.18 5.24 -12.57
N LEU A 222 -5.90 5.69 -13.81
CA LEU A 222 -5.69 7.10 -14.11
C LEU A 222 -6.96 7.92 -13.87
N ASP A 223 -8.14 7.37 -14.18
CA ASP A 223 -9.43 8.01 -13.89
C ASP A 223 -9.67 8.13 -12.37
N ASP A 224 -9.26 7.14 -11.58
CA ASP A 224 -9.28 7.24 -10.11
C ASP A 224 -8.38 8.38 -9.62
N ALA A 225 -7.19 8.54 -10.22
CA ALA A 225 -6.26 9.62 -9.88
C ALA A 225 -6.82 10.99 -10.23
N ARG A 226 -7.37 11.15 -11.46
CA ARG A 226 -8.02 12.39 -11.90
C ARG A 226 -9.17 12.79 -11.00
N ARG A 227 -10.08 11.86 -10.70
CA ARG A 227 -11.20 12.08 -9.78
C ARG A 227 -10.73 12.57 -8.40
N ASN A 228 -9.69 11.97 -7.84
CA ASN A 228 -9.16 12.39 -6.54
C ASN A 228 -8.53 13.79 -6.61
N ILE A 229 -7.80 14.09 -7.68
CA ILE A 229 -7.25 15.44 -7.92
C ILE A 229 -8.37 16.47 -7.98
N ASP A 230 -9.41 16.22 -8.77
CA ASP A 230 -10.55 17.14 -8.92
C ASP A 230 -11.30 17.34 -7.60
N ALA A 231 -11.52 16.27 -6.83
CA ALA A 231 -12.17 16.33 -5.52
C ALA A 231 -11.34 17.13 -4.48
N TRP A 232 -10.03 17.08 -4.55
CA TRP A 232 -9.13 17.77 -3.61
C TRP A 232 -8.79 19.19 -4.02
N TRP A 233 -8.87 19.51 -5.32
CA TRP A 233 -8.38 20.76 -5.86
C TRP A 233 -9.02 22.00 -5.22
N PRO A 234 -10.35 22.09 -5.01
CA PRO A 234 -10.96 23.25 -4.34
C PRO A 234 -10.41 23.49 -2.93
N HIS A 235 -10.06 22.41 -2.20
CA HIS A 235 -9.47 22.52 -0.86
C HIS A 235 -7.99 22.95 -0.91
N VAL A 236 -7.27 22.51 -1.95
CA VAL A 236 -5.87 22.94 -2.18
C VAL A 236 -5.83 24.43 -2.46
N GLU A 237 -6.75 24.94 -3.27
CA GLU A 237 -6.89 26.38 -3.55
C GLU A 237 -7.27 27.20 -2.28
N GLN A 238 -8.01 26.58 -1.37
CA GLN A 238 -8.34 27.17 -0.06
C GLN A 238 -7.19 27.10 0.97
N GLY A 239 -6.05 26.47 0.62
CA GLY A 239 -4.84 26.51 1.43
C GLY A 239 -4.77 25.41 2.50
N VAL A 240 -5.30 24.19 2.26
CA VAL A 240 -5.05 23.05 3.15
C VAL A 240 -3.55 22.78 3.31
N GLU A 241 -3.12 22.44 4.52
CA GLU A 241 -1.70 22.27 4.85
C GLU A 241 -1.09 20.98 4.28
N ALA A 242 -1.88 19.91 4.21
CA ALA A 242 -1.45 18.61 3.70
C ALA A 242 -2.63 17.74 3.24
N ILE A 243 -2.30 16.70 2.47
CA ILE A 243 -3.20 15.59 2.15
C ILE A 243 -2.68 14.36 2.89
N VAL A 244 -3.38 13.99 3.95
CA VAL A 244 -2.95 12.96 4.90
C VAL A 244 -3.32 11.58 4.39
N MET A 245 -2.34 10.68 4.41
CA MET A 245 -2.50 9.26 4.08
C MET A 245 -2.30 8.42 5.34
N ASN A 246 -3.33 7.75 5.79
CA ASN A 246 -3.28 6.79 6.91
C ASN A 246 -3.35 5.33 6.45
N ALA A 247 -3.16 5.10 5.17
CA ALA A 247 -2.96 3.78 4.58
C ALA A 247 -1.75 3.88 3.65
N SER A 248 -0.61 3.35 4.08
CA SER A 248 0.68 3.52 3.38
C SER A 248 0.64 3.04 1.92
N GLY A 249 -0.19 2.03 1.60
CA GLY A 249 -0.40 1.58 0.22
C GLY A 249 -1.06 2.65 -0.66
N CYS A 250 -2.05 3.37 -0.12
CA CYS A 250 -2.65 4.51 -0.82
C CYS A 250 -1.66 5.65 -0.96
N GLY A 251 -0.92 5.98 0.12
CA GLY A 251 0.10 7.02 0.09
C GLY A 251 1.16 6.78 -0.98
N ALA A 252 1.69 5.56 -1.07
CA ALA A 252 2.67 5.20 -2.09
C ALA A 252 2.12 5.39 -3.52
N THR A 253 0.82 5.12 -3.74
CA THR A 253 0.20 5.30 -5.06
C THR A 253 -0.06 6.77 -5.38
N VAL A 254 -0.55 7.56 -4.42
CA VAL A 254 -0.78 9.00 -4.63
C VAL A 254 0.53 9.75 -4.91
N LEU A 255 1.63 9.36 -4.28
CA LEU A 255 2.95 9.90 -4.57
C LEU A 255 3.44 9.60 -5.99
N GLU A 256 2.88 8.60 -6.66
CA GLU A 256 3.18 8.30 -8.07
C GLU A 256 2.27 9.07 -9.06
N TYR A 257 1.27 9.84 -8.62
CA TYR A 257 0.34 10.56 -9.50
C TYR A 257 1.06 11.51 -10.46
N ALA A 258 2.09 12.22 -10.01
CA ALA A 258 2.88 13.10 -10.86
C ALA A 258 3.59 12.33 -12.00
N HIS A 259 4.01 11.08 -11.75
CA HIS A 259 4.58 10.23 -12.77
C HIS A 259 3.50 9.62 -13.68
N LEU A 260 2.41 9.13 -13.10
CA LEU A 260 1.34 8.48 -13.84
C LEU A 260 0.62 9.44 -14.80
N LEU A 261 0.50 10.71 -14.43
CA LEU A 261 -0.19 11.75 -15.20
C LEU A 261 0.77 12.73 -15.87
N ARG A 262 2.07 12.40 -16.00
CA ARG A 262 3.09 13.31 -16.56
C ARG A 262 2.82 13.77 -17.98
N ASP A 263 2.16 12.90 -18.77
CA ASP A 263 1.82 13.17 -20.17
C ASP A 263 0.38 13.69 -20.35
N ASP A 264 -0.35 13.92 -19.26
CA ASP A 264 -1.71 14.46 -19.29
C ASP A 264 -1.67 15.98 -19.13
N PRO A 265 -1.91 16.76 -20.20
CA PRO A 265 -1.76 18.21 -20.18
C PRO A 265 -2.72 18.92 -19.22
N ALA A 266 -3.84 18.30 -18.84
CA ALA A 266 -4.82 18.86 -17.91
C ALA A 266 -4.49 18.56 -16.44
N TYR A 267 -3.70 17.51 -16.17
CA TYR A 267 -3.48 17.02 -14.81
C TYR A 267 -2.02 16.98 -14.38
N ALA A 268 -1.04 17.06 -15.27
CA ALA A 268 0.38 16.92 -14.91
C ALA A 268 0.81 17.91 -13.80
N GLU A 269 0.49 19.19 -13.93
CA GLU A 269 0.83 20.23 -12.94
C GLU A 269 0.05 20.04 -11.63
N LYS A 270 -1.25 19.77 -11.73
CA LYS A 270 -2.09 19.49 -10.56
C LYS A 270 -1.58 18.27 -9.79
N ALA A 271 -1.22 17.19 -10.49
CA ALA A 271 -0.66 15.99 -9.89
C ALA A 271 0.64 16.28 -9.13
N GLN A 272 1.53 17.10 -9.67
CA GLN A 272 2.74 17.54 -8.97
C GLN A 272 2.39 18.29 -7.67
N ARG A 273 1.41 19.17 -7.72
CA ARG A 273 0.94 19.90 -6.53
C ARG A 273 0.35 18.98 -5.48
N ILE A 274 -0.51 18.02 -5.87
CA ILE A 274 -1.07 17.00 -4.97
C ILE A 274 0.05 16.18 -4.32
N VAL A 275 1.02 15.70 -5.09
CA VAL A 275 2.18 14.95 -4.57
C VAL A 275 2.97 15.78 -3.57
N SER A 276 3.19 17.07 -3.85
CA SER A 276 3.92 17.97 -2.94
C SER A 276 3.23 18.20 -1.59
N LEU A 277 1.91 18.04 -1.54
CA LEU A 277 1.09 18.17 -0.32
C LEU A 277 0.85 16.82 0.39
N THR A 278 1.09 15.70 -0.29
CA THR A 278 0.82 14.36 0.26
C THR A 278 1.80 14.03 1.37
N ARG A 279 1.28 13.61 2.53
CA ARG A 279 2.06 13.19 3.71
C ARG A 279 1.48 11.91 4.30
N ASP A 280 2.34 10.97 4.69
CA ASP A 280 1.90 9.89 5.58
C ASP A 280 1.55 10.47 6.95
N ILE A 281 0.58 9.88 7.64
CA ILE A 281 0.18 10.34 8.98
C ILE A 281 1.35 10.28 9.97
N SER A 282 2.33 9.41 9.78
CA SER A 282 3.54 9.37 10.61
C SER A 282 4.42 10.62 10.44
N ASP A 283 4.49 11.18 9.23
CA ASP A 283 5.23 12.42 8.99
C ASP A 283 4.54 13.60 9.66
N VAL A 284 3.21 13.64 9.59
CA VAL A 284 2.41 14.69 10.22
C VAL A 284 2.57 14.65 11.73
N LEU A 285 2.33 13.49 12.35
CA LEU A 285 2.34 13.38 13.81
C LEU A 285 3.74 13.52 14.44
N LEU A 286 4.79 13.14 13.71
CA LEU A 286 6.15 13.32 14.18
C LEU A 286 6.52 14.81 14.36
N ALA A 287 5.93 15.70 13.55
CA ALA A 287 6.11 17.15 13.73
C ALA A 287 5.50 17.68 15.03
N PHE A 288 4.59 16.92 15.65
CA PHE A 288 3.91 17.25 16.92
C PHE A 288 4.29 16.27 18.05
N GLU A 289 5.42 15.56 17.94
CA GLU A 289 5.77 14.51 18.92
C GLU A 289 5.85 15.04 20.36
N ALA A 290 6.38 16.25 20.57
CA ALA A 290 6.49 16.87 21.90
C ALA A 290 5.12 17.24 22.49
N GLU A 291 4.22 17.76 21.65
CA GLU A 291 2.86 18.09 22.05
C GLU A 291 2.06 16.83 22.38
N LEU A 292 2.13 15.81 21.54
CA LEU A 292 1.51 14.51 21.79
C LEU A 292 2.02 13.87 23.08
N ALA A 293 3.32 13.99 23.39
CA ALA A 293 3.89 13.46 24.63
C ALA A 293 3.35 14.16 25.89
N THR A 294 2.99 15.45 25.79
CA THR A 294 2.39 16.17 26.93
C THR A 294 0.94 15.81 27.21
N ILE A 295 0.17 15.47 26.17
CA ILE A 295 -1.25 15.15 26.29
C ILE A 295 -1.54 13.65 26.41
N ALA A 296 -0.57 12.81 26.02
CA ALA A 296 -0.68 11.36 26.14
C ALA A 296 -0.70 10.90 27.60
N ARG A 297 -1.58 9.93 27.88
CA ARG A 297 -1.73 9.35 29.22
C ARG A 297 -1.12 7.96 29.23
N ARG A 298 -0.45 7.58 30.34
CA ARG A 298 0.05 6.23 30.52
C ARG A 298 -1.12 5.22 30.56
N ARG A 299 -1.03 4.14 29.80
CA ARG A 299 -2.07 3.11 29.66
C ARG A 299 -1.51 1.71 29.86
N ALA A 300 -2.39 0.71 29.84
CA ALA A 300 -2.03 -0.68 30.06
C ALA A 300 -1.23 -1.32 28.91
N ILE A 301 -1.20 -0.72 27.72
CA ILE A 301 -0.41 -1.23 26.59
C ILE A 301 0.97 -0.61 26.66
N HIS A 302 1.99 -1.43 26.91
CA HIS A 302 3.37 -0.98 27.05
C HIS A 302 4.29 -1.53 25.96
N THR A 303 4.00 -2.73 25.45
CA THR A 303 4.86 -3.44 24.49
C THR A 303 4.10 -3.81 23.24
N VAL A 304 4.58 -3.36 22.09
CA VAL A 304 4.00 -3.68 20.79
C VAL A 304 5.04 -4.23 19.84
N ALA A 305 4.64 -5.18 18.97
CA ALA A 305 5.42 -5.55 17.81
C ALA A 305 4.97 -4.70 16.62
N TYR A 306 5.86 -3.92 16.06
CA TYR A 306 5.56 -3.12 14.89
C TYR A 306 5.89 -3.87 13.61
N HIS A 307 4.89 -4.01 12.74
CA HIS A 307 5.08 -4.44 11.36
C HIS A 307 5.12 -3.22 10.43
N PRO A 308 6.30 -2.70 10.08
CA PRO A 308 6.40 -1.59 9.16
C PRO A 308 5.95 -2.04 7.75
N PRO A 309 4.94 -1.39 7.15
CA PRO A 309 4.46 -1.77 5.82
C PRO A 309 5.54 -1.55 4.76
N CYS A 310 5.66 -2.48 3.80
CA CYS A 310 6.63 -2.33 2.69
C CYS A 310 6.38 -1.06 1.88
N THR A 311 5.13 -0.65 1.68
CA THR A 311 4.76 0.59 1.00
C THR A 311 5.21 1.85 1.75
N LEU A 312 5.32 1.80 3.09
CA LEU A 312 5.89 2.89 3.87
C LEU A 312 7.42 2.87 3.80
N GLN A 313 8.04 1.70 4.11
CA GLN A 313 9.50 1.58 4.18
C GLN A 313 10.20 1.77 2.83
N HIS A 314 9.65 1.18 1.77
CA HIS A 314 10.30 1.08 0.46
C HIS A 314 9.61 1.95 -0.59
N GLY A 315 8.27 2.03 -0.57
CA GLY A 315 7.50 2.85 -1.50
C GLY A 315 7.64 4.35 -1.21
N GLN A 316 7.44 4.74 0.04
CA GLN A 316 7.55 6.13 0.50
C GLN A 316 8.92 6.47 1.10
N GLN A 317 9.80 5.47 1.24
CA GLN A 317 11.14 5.60 1.85
C GLN A 317 11.12 6.21 3.27
N SER A 318 10.02 5.99 4.01
CA SER A 318 9.81 6.46 5.37
C SER A 318 10.09 5.33 6.36
N ARG A 319 11.14 5.46 7.16
CA ARG A 319 11.57 4.48 8.16
C ARG A 319 11.83 5.14 9.51
N GLY A 320 11.59 4.42 10.60
CA GLY A 320 11.91 4.84 11.96
C GLY A 320 10.99 5.91 12.55
N LYS A 321 10.06 6.47 11.79
CA LYS A 321 9.21 7.57 12.24
C LYS A 321 8.09 7.11 13.17
N VAL A 322 7.45 6.02 12.86
CA VAL A 322 6.40 5.43 13.71
C VAL A 322 7.01 4.90 15.00
N GLU A 323 8.15 4.23 14.89
CA GLU A 323 8.93 3.73 16.03
C GLU A 323 9.26 4.88 16.99
N ARG A 324 9.92 5.91 16.48
CA ARG A 324 10.29 7.09 17.26
C ARG A 324 9.07 7.75 17.93
N LEU A 325 7.98 7.95 17.18
CA LEU A 325 6.77 8.55 17.73
C LEU A 325 6.20 7.74 18.89
N LEU A 326 6.04 6.43 18.72
CA LEU A 326 5.48 5.56 19.73
C LEU A 326 6.41 5.44 20.96
N GLU A 327 7.72 5.39 20.75
CA GLU A 327 8.73 5.38 21.84
C GLU A 327 8.68 6.69 22.65
N THR A 328 8.53 7.86 21.98
CA THR A 328 8.33 9.15 22.64
C THR A 328 7.05 9.17 23.49
N LEU A 329 6.01 8.43 23.08
CA LEU A 329 4.78 8.26 23.83
C LEU A 329 4.87 7.19 24.95
N GLY A 330 6.04 6.60 25.18
CA GLY A 330 6.32 5.64 26.26
C GLY A 330 5.96 4.20 25.92
N ILE A 331 5.85 3.85 24.66
CA ILE A 331 5.60 2.48 24.19
C ILE A 331 6.93 1.79 23.87
N ASP A 332 7.13 0.57 24.38
CA ASP A 332 8.23 -0.34 23.98
C ASP A 332 7.89 -0.94 22.60
N VAL A 333 8.54 -0.40 21.55
CA VAL A 333 8.32 -0.80 20.16
C VAL A 333 9.36 -1.82 19.74
N ARG A 334 8.93 -3.02 19.45
CA ARG A 334 9.81 -4.11 19.00
C ARG A 334 9.64 -4.41 17.52
N LEU A 335 10.76 -4.45 16.81
CA LEU A 335 10.79 -4.82 15.39
C LEU A 335 11.10 -6.30 15.23
N PRO A 336 10.35 -7.02 14.36
CA PRO A 336 10.66 -8.43 14.08
C PRO A 336 11.95 -8.56 13.26
N ALA A 337 12.62 -9.69 13.38
CA ALA A 337 13.66 -10.07 12.43
C ALA A 337 13.12 -9.99 11.00
N ASP A 338 13.93 -9.51 10.07
CA ASP A 338 13.53 -9.24 8.67
C ASP A 338 12.30 -8.32 8.57
N SER A 339 12.26 -7.25 9.37
CA SER A 339 11.17 -6.26 9.37
C SER A 339 10.89 -5.70 7.98
N HIS A 340 11.93 -5.64 7.12
CA HIS A 340 11.89 -5.17 5.74
C HIS A 340 11.07 -6.06 4.78
N LEU A 341 10.81 -7.33 5.14
CA LEU A 341 10.07 -8.25 4.27
C LEU A 341 8.56 -8.03 4.35
N CYS A 342 7.90 -8.16 3.19
CA CYS A 342 6.44 -8.06 3.06
C CYS A 342 5.71 -9.16 3.86
N CYS A 343 4.55 -8.82 4.43
CA CYS A 343 3.67 -9.80 5.10
C CYS A 343 2.88 -10.70 4.13
N GLY A 344 2.94 -10.45 2.83
CA GLY A 344 2.21 -11.21 1.82
C GLY A 344 0.81 -10.68 1.49
N SER A 345 0.37 -9.54 2.06
CA SER A 345 -0.94 -8.94 1.77
C SER A 345 -1.02 -8.38 0.35
N ALA A 346 -0.17 -7.40 0.02
CA ALA A 346 0.01 -6.73 -1.27
C ALA A 346 -1.29 -6.53 -2.08
N GLY A 347 -2.23 -5.77 -1.53
CA GLY A 347 -3.52 -5.46 -2.17
C GLY A 347 -4.32 -6.73 -2.49
N THR A 348 -4.58 -6.97 -3.77
CA THR A 348 -5.32 -8.15 -4.26
C THR A 348 -4.48 -9.42 -4.31
N TYR A 349 -3.17 -9.36 -4.04
CA TYR A 349 -2.27 -10.52 -4.12
C TYR A 349 -2.73 -11.70 -3.24
N SER A 350 -3.26 -11.41 -2.06
CA SER A 350 -3.79 -12.46 -1.18
C SER A 350 -5.01 -13.21 -1.73
N LEU A 351 -5.62 -12.70 -2.81
CA LEU A 351 -6.72 -13.35 -3.54
C LEU A 351 -6.21 -14.01 -4.84
N THR A 352 -5.25 -13.37 -5.51
CA THR A 352 -4.71 -13.85 -6.80
C THR A 352 -3.59 -14.87 -6.63
N GLN A 353 -2.84 -14.81 -5.51
CA GLN A 353 -1.72 -15.70 -5.17
C GLN A 353 -1.84 -16.24 -3.73
N PRO A 354 -2.95 -16.88 -3.34
CA PRO A 354 -3.25 -17.20 -1.93
C PRO A 354 -2.21 -18.12 -1.28
N SER A 355 -1.68 -19.09 -2.01
CA SER A 355 -0.67 -20.03 -1.49
C SER A 355 0.60 -19.31 -1.01
N LEU A 356 1.15 -18.43 -1.84
CA LEU A 356 2.36 -17.66 -1.51
C LEU A 356 2.07 -16.65 -0.40
N SER A 357 0.94 -15.95 -0.51
CA SER A 357 0.50 -14.94 0.46
C SER A 357 0.39 -15.53 1.89
N TYR A 358 -0.25 -16.70 2.04
CA TYR A 358 -0.39 -17.34 3.36
C TYR A 358 0.94 -17.87 3.92
N ARG A 359 1.86 -18.37 3.08
CA ARG A 359 3.19 -18.78 3.51
C ARG A 359 3.99 -17.58 4.04
N LEU A 360 3.96 -16.44 3.33
CA LEU A 360 4.61 -15.19 3.77
C LEU A 360 4.01 -14.67 5.08
N ARG A 361 2.67 -14.68 5.20
CA ARG A 361 1.98 -14.31 6.45
C ARG A 361 2.44 -15.16 7.62
N LYS A 362 2.49 -16.48 7.44
CA LYS A 362 2.91 -17.41 8.49
C LYS A 362 4.34 -17.10 8.97
N GLN A 363 5.27 -16.89 8.03
CA GLN A 363 6.65 -16.54 8.37
C GLN A 363 6.74 -15.21 9.13
N LYS A 364 5.99 -14.18 8.67
CA LYS A 364 5.98 -12.87 9.34
C LYS A 364 5.37 -12.96 10.74
N LEU A 365 4.28 -13.68 10.92
CA LEU A 365 3.65 -13.87 12.23
C LEU A 365 4.52 -14.60 13.22
N LEU A 366 5.26 -15.63 12.79
CA LEU A 366 6.23 -16.33 13.66
C LEU A 366 7.25 -15.35 14.25
N LYS A 367 7.76 -14.41 13.44
CA LYS A 367 8.75 -13.41 13.88
C LYS A 367 8.13 -12.31 14.75
N LEU A 368 6.90 -11.89 14.45
CA LEU A 368 6.19 -10.89 15.26
C LEU A 368 5.79 -11.44 16.63
N GLN A 369 5.28 -12.67 16.68
CA GLN A 369 4.85 -13.31 17.93
C GLN A 369 6.02 -13.74 18.82
N ALA A 370 7.20 -14.01 18.26
CA ALA A 370 8.42 -14.28 19.03
C ALA A 370 8.88 -13.09 19.89
N LEU A 371 8.33 -11.89 19.64
CA LEU A 371 8.56 -10.69 20.45
C LEU A 371 7.63 -10.59 21.67
N GLU A 372 6.73 -11.56 21.86
CA GLU A 372 5.73 -11.61 22.94
C GLU A 372 4.96 -10.29 23.14
N PRO A 373 4.39 -9.70 22.06
CA PRO A 373 3.75 -8.39 22.15
C PRO A 373 2.34 -8.50 22.74
N GLN A 374 1.90 -7.46 23.45
CA GLN A 374 0.50 -7.29 23.83
C GLN A 374 -0.38 -7.01 22.60
N MET A 375 0.18 -6.36 21.57
CA MET A 375 -0.48 -6.01 20.32
C MET A 375 0.53 -5.96 19.17
N ILE A 376 0.09 -6.32 17.98
CA ILE A 376 0.82 -6.05 16.73
C ILE A 376 0.25 -4.76 16.12
N VAL A 377 1.11 -3.82 15.75
CA VAL A 377 0.67 -2.59 15.08
C VAL A 377 1.28 -2.46 13.70
N SER A 378 0.53 -1.82 12.78
CA SER A 378 0.99 -1.54 11.40
C SER A 378 0.34 -0.25 10.87
N GLY A 379 0.81 0.27 9.75
CA GLY A 379 0.30 1.49 9.10
C GLY A 379 -0.40 1.22 7.74
N ASN A 380 -0.95 0.02 7.54
CA ASN A 380 -1.66 -0.30 6.30
C ASN A 380 -2.78 -1.32 6.53
N ILE A 381 -4.00 -0.98 6.16
CA ILE A 381 -5.18 -1.84 6.35
C ILE A 381 -5.02 -3.25 5.74
N GLY A 382 -4.40 -3.37 4.57
CA GLY A 382 -4.15 -4.66 3.95
C GLY A 382 -3.26 -5.55 4.82
N CYS A 383 -2.20 -5.01 5.42
CA CYS A 383 -1.34 -5.73 6.36
C CYS A 383 -2.09 -6.11 7.63
N ILE A 384 -2.85 -5.17 8.22
CA ILE A 384 -3.61 -5.37 9.45
C ILE A 384 -4.60 -6.54 9.29
N ALA A 385 -5.48 -6.46 8.29
CA ALA A 385 -6.48 -7.49 8.04
C ALA A 385 -5.85 -8.85 7.71
N HIS A 386 -4.75 -8.85 6.95
CA HIS A 386 -4.05 -10.07 6.56
C HIS A 386 -3.35 -10.74 7.76
N LEU A 387 -2.64 -9.99 8.57
CA LEU A 387 -1.99 -10.51 9.78
C LEU A 387 -3.03 -10.97 10.79
N GLN A 388 -4.07 -10.18 11.08
CA GLN A 388 -5.13 -10.55 12.03
C GLN A 388 -5.80 -11.88 11.67
N SER A 389 -5.95 -12.18 10.39
CA SER A 389 -6.55 -13.44 9.96
C SER A 389 -5.68 -14.69 10.26
N GLY A 390 -4.48 -14.51 10.76
CA GLY A 390 -3.54 -15.60 11.08
C GLY A 390 -3.09 -15.68 12.54
N THR A 391 -3.57 -14.78 13.43
CA THR A 391 -3.18 -14.74 14.84
C THR A 391 -4.33 -14.39 15.76
N GLN A 392 -4.21 -14.75 17.04
CA GLN A 392 -5.10 -14.31 18.11
C GLN A 392 -4.59 -13.03 18.80
N VAL A 393 -3.33 -12.67 18.63
CA VAL A 393 -2.79 -11.38 19.10
C VAL A 393 -3.52 -10.25 18.37
N PRO A 394 -4.05 -9.23 19.06
CA PRO A 394 -4.69 -8.10 18.41
C PRO A 394 -3.78 -7.42 17.40
N VAL A 395 -4.31 -7.14 16.21
CA VAL A 395 -3.58 -6.39 15.16
C VAL A 395 -4.34 -5.12 14.85
N ALA A 396 -3.73 -3.95 15.07
CA ALA A 396 -4.38 -2.66 14.89
C ALA A 396 -3.52 -1.69 14.06
N HIS A 397 -4.11 -0.57 13.68
CA HIS A 397 -3.34 0.54 13.14
C HIS A 397 -2.66 1.29 14.29
N TRP A 398 -1.39 1.64 14.12
CA TRP A 398 -0.65 2.35 15.18
C TRP A 398 -1.28 3.69 15.58
N VAL A 399 -1.99 4.38 14.67
CA VAL A 399 -2.72 5.62 15.01
C VAL A 399 -3.88 5.37 15.98
N GLN A 400 -4.49 4.16 15.96
CA GLN A 400 -5.52 3.79 16.95
C GLN A 400 -4.91 3.61 18.35
N LEU A 401 -3.66 3.15 18.43
CA LEU A 401 -2.94 3.12 19.70
C LEU A 401 -2.66 4.54 20.21
N VAL A 402 -2.22 5.46 19.32
CA VAL A 402 -2.04 6.87 19.69
C VAL A 402 -3.36 7.47 20.18
N GLU A 403 -4.47 7.27 19.45
CA GLU A 403 -5.80 7.74 19.87
C GLU A 403 -6.19 7.19 21.26
N HIS A 404 -5.93 5.89 21.48
CA HIS A 404 -6.20 5.28 22.78
C HIS A 404 -5.35 5.89 23.92
N LEU A 405 -4.11 6.30 23.64
CA LEU A 405 -3.27 7.01 24.62
C LEU A 405 -3.81 8.41 24.95
N LEU A 406 -4.56 9.03 24.05
CA LEU A 406 -5.14 10.36 24.28
C LEU A 406 -6.49 10.28 25.00
N TYR A 407 -7.37 9.34 24.63
CA TYR A 407 -8.78 9.35 25.00
C TYR A 407 -9.25 8.09 25.75
N GLY A 408 -8.51 6.98 25.71
CA GLY A 408 -8.90 5.67 26.25
C GLY A 408 -8.90 5.49 27.77
#